data_f0cb2f740098f526c3e1e428d9f61978
#
_entry.id   f0cb2f740098f526c3e1e428d9f61978
#
_cell.length_a   1.000
_cell.length_b   1.000
_cell.length_c   1.000
_cell.angle_alpha   90.00
_cell.angle_beta   90.00
_cell.angle_gamma   90.00
#
_symmetry.space_group_name_H-M   'P 1'
#
loop_
_entity.id
_entity.type
_entity.pdbx_description
1 polymer ?
#
loop_
_entity_poly.entity_id
_entity_poly.type
_entity_poly.pdbx_seq_one_letter_code
_entity_poly.pdbx_strand_id
1 'polypeptide(L)'
;MTFVIAKIHSKVKQKGSSVKSFDVLVIGGGPGGYVAAIRASQLGNKVGLVEMSKLGGVCLNKGCIPTKAVLKSAHAVHELADFKALGIDVELKGTNGTTAVKRAKGISDRISKGVGFLMKKNNIEVIEGYAKLKSPTTVEVKSAKGHTDTVNAKKIIIATGAHYRTFPGLEHDNERLIGAWEAIHMEEMPKSIGIIGAGAIGVEFAYFWNAFGVDVHIFELQKHLLPIEDEDSSKEVEKAYKKYGIKMSLGIEKISAANKGDHVEFSVVENGEEKTYSFEKGLIAVGMTGNINGIGLEDVGVATDRGFISVDENYQTNVPGVYAIGDVAGAPLLAHAASHEGVVAAEHISGGHPHSIDKMNIPGCTYCQPQVASVGYTERALKEQGIEYKVGKLPFVANGKAVASNEKEGFVKTLMRKHGELLGAHIVGTHATELIHEYVLFRTMEGIDEEIYATVHPHPTLGEFLAEAVMAANNRSLNF
;
A
#
# COMPACT_ATOMS: atom_id res chain seq x y z
N MET A 1 51.07 -41.85 -46.31
CA MET A 1 50.01 -40.88 -46.30
C MET A 1 49.76 -40.41 -44.84
N THR A 2 50.40 -39.30 -44.50
CA THR A 2 50.47 -38.78 -43.15
C THR A 2 49.39 -37.68 -43.02
N PHE A 3 48.34 -37.89 -42.17
CA PHE A 3 47.33 -36.87 -41.90
C PHE A 3 47.80 -35.94 -40.77
N VAL A 4 47.98 -34.66 -41.12
CA VAL A 4 48.25 -33.56 -40.19
C VAL A 4 46.95 -33.09 -39.60
N ILE A 5 46.73 -33.28 -38.27
CA ILE A 5 45.61 -32.75 -37.52
C ILE A 5 46.02 -31.34 -37.11
N ALA A 6 45.41 -30.31 -37.75
CA ALA A 6 45.52 -28.94 -37.32
C ALA A 6 44.63 -28.70 -36.09
N LYS A 7 45.23 -28.38 -34.92
CA LYS A 7 44.55 -27.91 -33.72
C LYS A 7 44.04 -26.50 -33.94
N ILE A 8 42.72 -26.36 -34.15
CA ILE A 8 42.05 -25.05 -34.11
C ILE A 8 41.86 -24.68 -32.64
N HIS A 9 42.72 -23.80 -32.12
CA HIS A 9 42.50 -23.14 -30.85
C HIS A 9 41.48 -22.00 -31.06
N SER A 10 40.21 -22.26 -30.78
CA SER A 10 39.22 -21.18 -30.66
C SER A 10 39.54 -20.38 -29.37
N LYS A 11 40.18 -19.22 -29.57
CA LYS A 11 40.28 -18.21 -28.50
C LYS A 11 38.85 -17.69 -28.23
N VAL A 12 38.18 -18.25 -27.23
CA VAL A 12 37.04 -17.60 -26.60
C VAL A 12 37.58 -16.31 -26.02
N LYS A 13 37.34 -15.19 -26.71
CA LYS A 13 37.54 -13.87 -26.14
C LYS A 13 36.55 -13.75 -24.95
N GLN A 14 37.03 -13.90 -23.73
CA GLN A 14 36.36 -13.35 -22.57
C GLN A 14 36.17 -11.84 -22.85
N LYS A 15 34.95 -11.41 -23.17
CA LYS A 15 34.60 -10.00 -23.12
C LYS A 15 34.87 -9.54 -21.70
N GLY A 16 35.91 -8.76 -21.50
CA GLY A 16 36.16 -8.08 -20.23
C GLY A 16 34.86 -7.34 -19.82
N SER A 17 34.37 -7.60 -18.62
CA SER A 17 33.22 -6.90 -18.06
C SER A 17 33.59 -5.43 -18.00
N SER A 18 32.99 -4.61 -18.86
CA SER A 18 33.08 -3.15 -18.73
C SER A 18 32.31 -2.78 -17.48
N VAL A 19 33.01 -2.25 -16.48
CA VAL A 19 32.39 -1.73 -15.25
C VAL A 19 31.43 -0.61 -15.66
N LYS A 20 30.13 -0.80 -15.43
CA LYS A 20 29.11 0.22 -15.68
C LYS A 20 29.24 1.33 -14.64
N SER A 21 29.05 2.59 -15.05
CA SER A 21 29.10 3.75 -14.15
C SER A 21 27.94 4.69 -14.41
N PHE A 22 27.33 5.16 -13.31
CA PHE A 22 26.19 6.07 -13.27
C PHE A 22 26.43 7.26 -12.32
N ASP A 23 25.68 8.34 -12.52
CA ASP A 23 25.62 9.41 -11.52
C ASP A 23 24.74 8.96 -10.34
N VAL A 24 23.59 8.33 -10.64
CA VAL A 24 22.64 7.78 -9.67
C VAL A 24 22.33 6.33 -10.01
N LEU A 25 22.44 5.43 -9.04
CA LEU A 25 21.97 4.05 -9.14
C LEU A 25 20.82 3.83 -8.15
N VAL A 26 19.69 3.37 -8.67
CA VAL A 26 18.51 3.02 -7.85
C VAL A 26 18.47 1.50 -7.69
N ILE A 27 18.29 1.01 -6.47
CA ILE A 27 18.16 -0.42 -6.15
C ILE A 27 16.71 -0.70 -5.78
N GLY A 28 15.98 -1.35 -6.70
CA GLY A 28 14.56 -1.64 -6.60
C GLY A 28 13.71 -0.78 -7.54
N GLY A 29 12.87 -1.41 -8.34
CA GLY A 29 12.01 -0.80 -9.36
C GLY A 29 10.55 -0.64 -8.92
N GLY A 30 10.27 -0.59 -7.61
CA GLY A 30 8.95 -0.26 -7.06
C GLY A 30 8.54 1.20 -7.27
N PRO A 31 7.36 1.65 -6.76
CA PRO A 31 6.86 3.01 -6.96
C PRO A 31 7.87 4.11 -6.60
N GLY A 32 8.51 4.03 -5.45
CA GLY A 32 9.56 4.97 -5.08
C GLY A 32 10.75 4.92 -6.04
N GLY A 33 11.25 3.71 -6.34
CA GLY A 33 12.46 3.53 -7.13
C GLY A 33 12.33 3.97 -8.59
N TYR A 34 11.25 3.58 -9.30
CA TYR A 34 11.11 4.00 -10.69
C TYR A 34 10.82 5.51 -10.81
N VAL A 35 10.10 6.10 -9.84
CA VAL A 35 9.84 7.55 -9.81
C VAL A 35 11.13 8.32 -9.53
N ALA A 36 11.93 7.89 -8.53
CA ALA A 36 13.23 8.47 -8.23
C ALA A 36 14.17 8.43 -9.44
N ALA A 37 14.22 7.29 -10.13
CA ALA A 37 15.04 7.11 -11.33
C ALA A 37 14.61 8.06 -12.45
N ILE A 38 13.31 8.20 -12.70
CA ILE A 38 12.77 9.14 -13.70
C ILE A 38 13.13 10.57 -13.32
N ARG A 39 12.88 10.97 -12.05
CA ARG A 39 13.16 12.34 -11.61
C ARG A 39 14.64 12.68 -11.67
N ALA A 40 15.52 11.79 -11.22
CA ALA A 40 16.96 11.97 -11.33
C ALA A 40 17.42 12.14 -12.79
N SER A 41 16.87 11.34 -13.71
CA SER A 41 17.16 11.47 -15.16
C SER A 41 16.68 12.80 -15.73
N GLN A 42 15.47 13.27 -15.37
CA GLN A 42 14.94 14.58 -15.76
C GLN A 42 15.80 15.75 -15.29
N LEU A 43 16.53 15.56 -14.18
CA LEU A 43 17.48 16.53 -13.63
C LEU A 43 18.89 16.41 -14.23
N GLY A 44 19.06 15.64 -15.31
CA GLY A 44 20.28 15.53 -16.10
C GLY A 44 21.27 14.47 -15.63
N ASN A 45 20.93 13.61 -14.65
CA ASN A 45 21.80 12.56 -14.20
C ASN A 45 21.78 11.36 -15.15
N LYS A 46 22.90 10.68 -15.29
CA LYS A 46 22.97 9.34 -15.89
C LYS A 46 22.51 8.31 -14.88
N VAL A 47 21.37 7.65 -15.13
CA VAL A 47 20.71 6.79 -14.14
C VAL A 47 20.73 5.31 -14.55
N GLY A 48 21.08 4.44 -13.58
CA GLY A 48 20.85 3.00 -13.64
C GLY A 48 19.79 2.60 -12.60
N LEU A 49 19.01 1.56 -12.90
CA LEU A 49 18.06 0.96 -11.98
C LEU A 49 18.25 -0.54 -11.95
N VAL A 50 18.50 -1.11 -10.76
CA VAL A 50 18.61 -2.56 -10.54
C VAL A 50 17.28 -3.09 -10.04
N GLU A 51 16.74 -4.13 -10.72
CA GLU A 51 15.52 -4.81 -10.29
C GLU A 51 15.71 -6.34 -10.39
N MET A 52 15.36 -7.03 -9.31
CA MET A 52 15.53 -8.49 -9.24
C MET A 52 14.35 -9.29 -9.79
N SER A 53 13.21 -8.63 -10.02
CA SER A 53 11.97 -9.27 -10.45
C SER A 53 11.28 -8.45 -11.55
N LYS A 54 10.09 -7.91 -11.30
CA LYS A 54 9.33 -7.11 -12.25
C LYS A 54 9.30 -5.65 -11.85
N LEU A 55 9.48 -4.74 -12.82
CA LEU A 55 9.27 -3.31 -12.62
C LEU A 55 7.86 -3.03 -12.08
N GLY A 56 7.77 -2.01 -11.20
CA GLY A 56 6.56 -1.67 -10.48
C GLY A 56 6.47 -2.28 -9.07
N GLY A 57 7.41 -3.17 -8.72
CA GLY A 57 7.54 -3.74 -7.36
C GLY A 57 6.28 -4.45 -6.86
N VAL A 58 6.11 -4.49 -5.54
CA VAL A 58 4.95 -5.12 -4.89
C VAL A 58 3.66 -4.44 -5.33
N CYS A 59 3.59 -3.10 -5.33
CA CYS A 59 2.36 -2.36 -5.62
C CYS A 59 1.71 -2.75 -6.95
N LEU A 60 2.47 -2.78 -8.05
CA LEU A 60 1.90 -3.09 -9.36
C LEU A 60 1.68 -4.60 -9.59
N ASN A 61 2.47 -5.45 -8.94
CA ASN A 61 2.49 -6.88 -9.28
C ASN A 61 1.81 -7.78 -8.24
N LYS A 62 1.81 -7.40 -6.94
CA LYS A 62 1.38 -8.26 -5.82
C LYS A 62 0.57 -7.52 -4.74
N GLY A 63 0.27 -6.23 -4.95
CA GLY A 63 -0.37 -5.37 -3.95
C GLY A 63 -1.47 -4.50 -4.54
N CYS A 64 -1.23 -3.18 -4.59
CA CYS A 64 -2.23 -2.15 -4.87
C CYS A 64 -3.09 -2.45 -6.11
N ILE A 65 -2.46 -2.64 -7.27
CA ILE A 65 -3.19 -2.73 -8.54
C ILE A 65 -3.99 -4.03 -8.66
N PRO A 66 -3.41 -5.23 -8.46
CA PRO A 66 -4.22 -6.45 -8.55
C PRO A 66 -5.30 -6.50 -7.46
N THR A 67 -5.05 -6.00 -6.26
CA THR A 67 -6.07 -5.96 -5.21
C THR A 67 -7.24 -5.05 -5.59
N LYS A 68 -6.99 -3.82 -6.06
CA LYS A 68 -8.07 -2.93 -6.50
C LYS A 68 -8.85 -3.49 -7.71
N ALA A 69 -8.18 -4.28 -8.55
CA ALA A 69 -8.85 -4.96 -9.65
C ALA A 69 -9.82 -6.06 -9.17
N VAL A 70 -9.46 -6.87 -8.17
CA VAL A 70 -10.37 -7.87 -7.59
C VAL A 70 -11.45 -7.24 -6.73
N LEU A 71 -11.14 -6.15 -5.98
CA LEU A 71 -12.13 -5.41 -5.21
C LEU A 71 -13.21 -4.79 -6.10
N LYS A 72 -12.87 -4.31 -7.31
CA LYS A 72 -13.89 -3.86 -8.27
C LYS A 72 -14.85 -4.99 -8.67
N SER A 73 -14.36 -6.22 -8.80
CA SER A 73 -15.21 -7.37 -9.08
C SER A 73 -16.10 -7.74 -7.88
N ALA A 74 -15.54 -7.67 -6.66
CA ALA A 74 -16.28 -7.88 -5.42
C ALA A 74 -17.39 -6.84 -5.24
N HIS A 75 -17.06 -5.57 -5.47
CA HIS A 75 -18.03 -4.48 -5.40
C HIS A 75 -19.21 -4.71 -6.36
N ALA A 76 -18.94 -5.08 -7.61
CA ALA A 76 -19.99 -5.38 -8.57
C ALA A 76 -20.92 -6.54 -8.12
N VAL A 77 -20.38 -7.53 -7.40
CA VAL A 77 -21.20 -8.62 -6.85
C VAL A 77 -22.12 -8.14 -5.73
N HIS A 78 -21.58 -7.36 -4.77
CA HIS A 78 -22.38 -6.81 -3.67
C HIS A 78 -23.42 -5.80 -4.15
N GLU A 79 -23.09 -4.96 -5.14
CA GLU A 79 -23.98 -3.95 -5.73
C GLU A 79 -25.24 -4.59 -6.37
N LEU A 80 -25.15 -5.82 -6.87
CA LEU A 80 -26.32 -6.54 -7.43
C LEU A 80 -27.47 -6.67 -6.43
N ALA A 81 -27.19 -6.73 -5.12
CA ALA A 81 -28.24 -6.79 -4.10
C ALA A 81 -29.10 -5.52 -4.05
N ASP A 82 -28.56 -4.38 -4.48
CA ASP A 82 -29.23 -3.08 -4.46
C ASP A 82 -30.01 -2.81 -5.76
N PHE A 83 -29.78 -3.56 -6.83
CA PHE A 83 -30.41 -3.32 -8.16
C PHE A 83 -31.92 -3.37 -8.13
N LYS A 84 -32.52 -4.20 -7.27
CA LYS A 84 -33.96 -4.25 -7.10
C LYS A 84 -34.55 -2.92 -6.60
N ALA A 85 -33.84 -2.22 -5.73
CA ALA A 85 -34.23 -0.89 -5.26
C ALA A 85 -34.16 0.18 -6.37
N LEU A 86 -33.32 -0.07 -7.40
CA LEU A 86 -33.20 0.78 -8.59
C LEU A 86 -34.19 0.41 -9.68
N GLY A 87 -35.11 -0.54 -9.45
CA GLY A 87 -36.10 -1.02 -10.43
C GLY A 87 -35.54 -2.00 -11.45
N ILE A 88 -34.40 -2.64 -11.16
CA ILE A 88 -33.73 -3.58 -12.06
C ILE A 88 -33.77 -4.98 -11.46
N ASP A 89 -34.44 -5.91 -12.10
CA ASP A 89 -34.43 -7.32 -11.72
C ASP A 89 -33.25 -8.03 -12.35
N VAL A 90 -32.38 -8.60 -11.50
CA VAL A 90 -31.20 -9.36 -11.91
C VAL A 90 -31.14 -10.70 -11.19
N GLU A 91 -30.63 -11.71 -11.87
CA GLU A 91 -30.33 -13.01 -11.30
C GLU A 91 -28.83 -13.27 -11.42
N LEU A 92 -28.16 -13.39 -10.28
CA LEU A 92 -26.76 -13.81 -10.24
C LEU A 92 -26.67 -15.32 -10.40
N LYS A 93 -26.30 -15.80 -11.57
CA LYS A 93 -26.14 -17.25 -11.85
C LYS A 93 -24.89 -17.86 -11.22
N GLY A 94 -23.93 -17.04 -10.79
CA GLY A 94 -22.71 -17.47 -10.12
C GLY A 94 -21.59 -16.45 -10.24
N THR A 95 -20.55 -16.65 -9.44
CA THR A 95 -19.30 -15.86 -9.46
C THR A 95 -18.13 -16.76 -9.87
N ASN A 96 -17.09 -16.19 -10.46
CA ASN A 96 -15.88 -16.91 -10.84
C ASN A 96 -14.62 -16.15 -10.38
N GLY A 97 -14.11 -16.52 -9.20
CA GLY A 97 -12.93 -15.92 -8.58
C GLY A 97 -11.67 -16.09 -9.43
N THR A 98 -11.49 -17.26 -10.08
CA THR A 98 -10.38 -17.50 -11.01
C THR A 98 -10.33 -16.46 -12.12
N THR A 99 -11.49 -16.15 -12.72
CA THR A 99 -11.56 -15.11 -13.77
C THR A 99 -11.23 -13.73 -13.24
N ALA A 100 -11.70 -13.38 -12.03
CA ALA A 100 -11.38 -12.10 -11.40
C ALA A 100 -9.87 -11.95 -11.14
N VAL A 101 -9.22 -12.99 -10.60
CA VAL A 101 -7.76 -13.01 -10.33
C VAL A 101 -6.96 -12.97 -11.66
N LYS A 102 -7.35 -13.74 -12.68
CA LYS A 102 -6.70 -13.69 -14.00
C LYS A 102 -6.79 -12.31 -14.65
N ARG A 103 -7.96 -11.64 -14.53
CA ARG A 103 -8.15 -10.27 -14.98
C ARG A 103 -7.19 -9.32 -14.25
N ALA A 104 -7.09 -9.42 -12.93
CA ALA A 104 -6.20 -8.59 -12.12
C ALA A 104 -4.72 -8.76 -12.52
N LYS A 105 -4.28 -10.01 -12.72
CA LYS A 105 -2.94 -10.33 -13.21
C LYS A 105 -2.66 -9.70 -14.59
N GLY A 106 -3.60 -9.79 -15.52
CA GLY A 106 -3.47 -9.17 -16.86
C GLY A 106 -3.35 -7.64 -16.80
N ILE A 107 -4.05 -6.99 -15.86
CA ILE A 107 -3.92 -5.55 -15.61
C ILE A 107 -2.52 -5.23 -15.06
N SER A 108 -2.06 -5.95 -14.06
CA SER A 108 -0.72 -5.80 -13.47
C SER A 108 0.40 -5.93 -14.51
N ASP A 109 0.34 -6.97 -15.33
CA ASP A 109 1.34 -7.20 -16.40
C ASP A 109 1.36 -6.06 -17.43
N ARG A 110 0.21 -5.47 -17.76
CA ARG A 110 0.11 -4.33 -18.67
C ARG A 110 0.76 -3.08 -18.06
N ILE A 111 0.46 -2.77 -16.80
CA ILE A 111 0.98 -1.57 -16.13
C ILE A 111 2.49 -1.71 -15.88
N SER A 112 2.97 -2.87 -15.47
CA SER A 112 4.40 -3.14 -15.31
C SER A 112 5.19 -2.95 -16.62
N LYS A 113 4.63 -3.39 -17.77
CA LYS A 113 5.20 -3.10 -19.09
C LYS A 113 5.25 -1.59 -19.38
N GLY A 114 4.25 -0.83 -18.93
CA GLY A 114 4.24 0.62 -19.02
C GLY A 114 5.41 1.28 -18.28
N VAL A 115 5.75 0.79 -17.08
CA VAL A 115 6.95 1.26 -16.37
C VAL A 115 8.22 0.99 -17.16
N GLY A 116 8.35 -0.18 -17.80
CA GLY A 116 9.47 -0.49 -18.69
C GLY A 116 9.59 0.49 -19.88
N PHE A 117 8.45 0.93 -20.42
CA PHE A 117 8.42 1.99 -21.44
C PHE A 117 8.91 3.33 -20.87
N LEU A 118 8.49 3.70 -19.66
CA LEU A 118 8.94 4.93 -18.98
C LEU A 118 10.45 4.93 -18.72
N MET A 119 11.04 3.79 -18.35
CA MET A 119 12.50 3.66 -18.20
C MET A 119 13.21 3.98 -19.52
N LYS A 120 12.77 3.38 -20.62
CA LYS A 120 13.34 3.63 -21.96
C LYS A 120 13.16 5.09 -22.40
N LYS A 121 11.96 5.67 -22.19
CA LYS A 121 11.66 7.08 -22.55
C LYS A 121 12.59 8.06 -21.83
N ASN A 122 12.98 7.76 -20.60
CA ASN A 122 13.87 8.59 -19.77
C ASN A 122 15.34 8.14 -19.83
N ASN A 123 15.74 7.31 -20.79
CA ASN A 123 17.12 6.82 -20.96
C ASN A 123 17.71 6.16 -19.70
N ILE A 124 16.88 5.50 -18.90
CA ILE A 124 17.30 4.78 -17.70
C ILE A 124 17.67 3.36 -18.07
N GLU A 125 18.90 2.96 -17.72
CA GLU A 125 19.38 1.59 -17.94
C GLU A 125 18.85 0.67 -16.83
N VAL A 126 18.00 -0.30 -17.19
CA VAL A 126 17.51 -1.32 -16.26
C VAL A 126 18.49 -2.51 -16.25
N ILE A 127 18.97 -2.88 -15.07
CA ILE A 127 19.88 -3.99 -14.81
C ILE A 127 19.13 -5.06 -14.04
N GLU A 128 18.90 -6.21 -14.66
CA GLU A 128 18.20 -7.32 -14.00
C GLU A 128 19.13 -8.08 -13.05
N GLY A 129 18.79 -8.14 -11.79
CA GLY A 129 19.54 -8.89 -10.78
C GLY A 129 19.34 -8.43 -9.35
N TYR A 130 19.94 -9.18 -8.44
CA TYR A 130 19.97 -8.89 -7.01
C TYR A 130 21.19 -8.01 -6.71
N ALA A 131 20.96 -6.85 -6.09
CA ALA A 131 21.99 -5.88 -5.76
C ALA A 131 22.52 -6.08 -4.34
N LYS A 132 23.84 -6.01 -4.16
CA LYS A 132 24.52 -5.95 -2.86
C LYS A 132 25.51 -4.78 -2.85
N LEU A 133 25.39 -3.89 -1.87
CA LEU A 133 26.36 -2.82 -1.64
C LEU A 133 27.71 -3.41 -1.22
N LYS A 134 28.79 -2.89 -1.80
CA LYS A 134 30.19 -3.22 -1.45
C LYS A 134 30.90 -2.02 -0.86
N SER A 135 30.48 -0.83 -1.25
CA SER A 135 30.94 0.47 -0.73
C SER A 135 29.84 1.50 -0.97
N PRO A 136 29.96 2.75 -0.46
CA PRO A 136 29.00 3.83 -0.74
C PRO A 136 28.85 4.18 -2.24
N THR A 137 29.72 3.67 -3.10
CA THR A 137 29.77 3.97 -4.53
C THR A 137 29.84 2.73 -5.43
N THR A 138 29.84 1.54 -4.86
CA THR A 138 30.00 0.28 -5.61
C THR A 138 28.94 -0.74 -5.21
N VAL A 139 28.26 -1.28 -6.21
CA VAL A 139 27.22 -2.31 -6.05
C VAL A 139 27.58 -3.53 -6.88
N GLU A 140 27.48 -4.68 -6.28
CA GLU A 140 27.55 -5.98 -6.96
C GLU A 140 26.14 -6.40 -7.36
N VAL A 141 25.92 -6.74 -8.62
CA VAL A 141 24.64 -7.19 -9.15
C VAL A 141 24.74 -8.61 -9.63
N LYS A 142 24.01 -9.52 -8.96
CA LYS A 142 23.97 -10.94 -9.31
C LYS A 142 22.71 -11.24 -10.12
N SER A 143 22.89 -11.64 -11.37
CA SER A 143 21.78 -12.05 -12.25
C SER A 143 21.20 -13.41 -11.85
N ALA A 144 19.98 -13.71 -12.28
CA ALA A 144 19.34 -15.02 -12.07
C ALA A 144 20.15 -16.20 -12.67
N LYS A 145 21.00 -15.93 -13.67
CA LYS A 145 21.89 -16.91 -14.29
C LYS A 145 23.22 -17.10 -13.52
N GLY A 146 23.37 -16.45 -12.37
CA GLY A 146 24.55 -16.55 -11.52
C GLY A 146 25.74 -15.68 -11.97
N HIS A 147 25.58 -14.87 -13.03
CA HIS A 147 26.61 -13.91 -13.44
C HIS A 147 26.60 -12.72 -12.48
N THR A 148 27.77 -12.22 -12.12
CA THR A 148 27.97 -11.11 -11.21
C THR A 148 28.68 -9.98 -11.94
N ASP A 149 28.03 -8.80 -11.95
CA ASP A 149 28.57 -7.56 -12.49
C ASP A 149 28.88 -6.57 -11.36
N THR A 150 29.92 -5.76 -11.53
CA THR A 150 30.19 -4.62 -10.65
C THR A 150 29.67 -3.34 -11.30
N VAL A 151 28.92 -2.57 -10.57
CA VAL A 151 28.32 -1.29 -10.99
C VAL A 151 28.78 -0.19 -10.05
N ASN A 152 29.30 0.90 -10.60
CA ASN A 152 29.71 2.07 -9.83
C ASN A 152 28.68 3.19 -9.98
N ALA A 153 28.47 3.96 -8.91
CA ALA A 153 27.62 5.14 -8.92
C ALA A 153 28.15 6.22 -7.99
N LYS A 154 27.94 7.49 -8.31
CA LYS A 154 28.28 8.60 -7.41
C LYS A 154 27.32 8.67 -6.22
N LYS A 155 26.04 8.31 -6.44
CA LYS A 155 24.98 8.27 -5.43
C LYS A 155 24.14 6.99 -5.60
N ILE A 156 23.67 6.45 -4.49
CA ILE A 156 22.87 5.23 -4.47
C ILE A 156 21.54 5.53 -3.74
N ILE A 157 20.42 5.10 -4.32
CA ILE A 157 19.09 5.14 -3.69
C ILE A 157 18.65 3.70 -3.45
N ILE A 158 18.45 3.31 -2.19
CA ILE A 158 17.93 2.01 -1.78
C ILE A 158 16.40 2.11 -1.73
N ALA A 159 15.72 1.36 -2.59
CA ALA A 159 14.25 1.31 -2.73
C ALA A 159 13.76 -0.15 -2.77
N THR A 160 14.36 -1.00 -1.91
CA THR A 160 14.15 -2.45 -1.90
C THR A 160 12.78 -2.87 -1.34
N GLY A 161 12.00 -1.94 -0.77
CA GLY A 161 10.66 -2.19 -0.27
C GLY A 161 10.64 -2.99 1.03
N ALA A 162 9.54 -3.72 1.25
CA ALA A 162 9.31 -4.51 2.46
C ALA A 162 8.78 -5.90 2.15
N HIS A 163 8.77 -6.77 3.15
CA HIS A 163 8.18 -8.11 3.13
C HIS A 163 7.35 -8.36 4.39
N TYR A 164 6.65 -9.50 4.46
CA TYR A 164 5.82 -9.85 5.60
C TYR A 164 6.62 -9.93 6.88
N ARG A 165 6.07 -9.36 7.96
CA ARG A 165 6.56 -9.63 9.30
C ARG A 165 6.11 -11.02 9.73
N THR A 166 7.00 -11.77 10.37
CA THR A 166 6.72 -13.08 10.96
C THR A 166 6.83 -13.00 12.48
N PHE A 167 6.00 -13.77 13.17
CA PHE A 167 6.06 -13.95 14.61
C PHE A 167 6.02 -15.45 14.92
N PRO A 168 6.60 -15.90 16.07
CA PRO A 168 6.49 -17.28 16.48
C PRO A 168 5.02 -17.73 16.61
N GLY A 169 4.66 -18.82 15.90
CA GLY A 169 3.30 -19.32 15.80
C GLY A 169 2.43 -18.65 14.72
N LEU A 170 3.01 -17.76 13.91
CA LEU A 170 2.38 -17.09 12.76
C LEU A 170 3.35 -17.08 11.58
N GLU A 171 3.92 -18.25 11.26
CA GLU A 171 4.80 -18.42 10.11
C GLU A 171 4.00 -18.76 8.85
N HIS A 172 4.38 -18.15 7.74
CA HIS A 172 3.83 -18.48 6.42
C HIS A 172 4.45 -19.77 5.90
N ASP A 173 3.62 -20.69 5.42
CA ASP A 173 4.07 -21.88 4.69
C ASP A 173 3.91 -21.74 3.17
N ASN A 174 3.26 -20.64 2.70
CA ASN A 174 2.93 -20.34 1.32
C ASN A 174 2.01 -21.39 0.66
N GLU A 175 1.43 -22.29 1.43
CA GLU A 175 0.52 -23.32 0.98
C GLU A 175 -0.88 -23.11 1.55
N ARG A 176 -1.03 -23.19 2.87
CA ARG A 176 -2.28 -22.98 3.59
C ARG A 176 -2.27 -21.74 4.46
N LEU A 177 -1.14 -21.44 5.09
CA LEU A 177 -0.89 -20.19 5.80
C LEU A 177 -0.15 -19.23 4.85
N ILE A 178 -0.89 -18.33 4.24
CA ILE A 178 -0.43 -17.48 3.14
C ILE A 178 -0.37 -16.00 3.54
N GLY A 179 0.46 -15.26 2.83
CA GLY A 179 0.49 -13.81 2.86
C GLY A 179 -0.34 -13.19 1.73
N ALA A 180 -0.41 -11.87 1.67
CA ALA A 180 -1.18 -11.15 0.67
C ALA A 180 -0.68 -11.39 -0.77
N TRP A 181 0.62 -11.71 -0.95
CA TRP A 181 1.18 -11.94 -2.29
C TRP A 181 0.74 -13.27 -2.89
N GLU A 182 0.59 -14.30 -2.07
CA GLU A 182 0.03 -15.60 -2.46
C GLU A 182 -1.48 -15.47 -2.63
N ALA A 183 -2.14 -14.78 -1.69
CA ALA A 183 -3.58 -14.55 -1.68
C ALA A 183 -4.09 -13.89 -2.96
N ILE A 184 -3.42 -12.84 -3.46
CA ILE A 184 -3.84 -12.12 -4.67
C ILE A 184 -3.65 -12.93 -5.97
N HIS A 185 -2.85 -14.00 -5.92
CA HIS A 185 -2.61 -14.89 -7.05
C HIS A 185 -3.34 -16.23 -6.92
N MET A 186 -4.08 -16.43 -5.84
CA MET A 186 -4.83 -17.66 -5.58
C MET A 186 -6.01 -17.76 -6.55
N GLU A 187 -5.93 -18.68 -7.51
CA GLU A 187 -6.96 -18.86 -8.54
C GLU A 187 -8.18 -19.61 -8.01
N GLU A 188 -8.01 -20.52 -7.08
CA GLU A 188 -9.09 -21.29 -6.48
C GLU A 188 -9.58 -20.63 -5.18
N MET A 189 -10.86 -20.31 -5.11
CA MET A 189 -11.47 -19.76 -3.91
C MET A 189 -11.63 -20.86 -2.86
N PRO A 190 -11.11 -20.68 -1.62
CA PRO A 190 -11.33 -21.63 -0.55
C PRO A 190 -12.80 -21.60 -0.08
N LYS A 191 -13.27 -22.65 0.55
CA LYS A 191 -14.60 -22.67 1.18
C LYS A 191 -14.66 -21.78 2.41
N SER A 192 -13.55 -21.71 3.17
CA SER A 192 -13.43 -20.89 4.36
C SER A 192 -12.01 -20.36 4.54
N ILE A 193 -11.89 -19.16 5.12
CA ILE A 193 -10.60 -18.56 5.41
C ILE A 193 -10.63 -17.80 6.73
N GLY A 194 -9.62 -18.05 7.56
CA GLY A 194 -9.30 -17.23 8.73
C GLY A 194 -8.29 -16.15 8.35
N ILE A 195 -8.52 -14.92 8.80
CA ILE A 195 -7.64 -13.78 8.55
C ILE A 195 -7.09 -13.28 9.87
N ILE A 196 -5.77 -13.24 10.03
CA ILE A 196 -5.09 -12.70 11.20
C ILE A 196 -4.57 -11.31 10.86
N GLY A 197 -5.12 -10.30 11.55
CA GLY A 197 -4.85 -8.88 11.31
C GLY A 197 -5.97 -8.18 10.55
N ALA A 198 -6.50 -7.12 11.13
CA ALA A 198 -7.60 -6.31 10.60
C ALA A 198 -7.15 -4.94 10.07
N GLY A 199 -5.90 -4.82 9.63
CA GLY A 199 -5.44 -3.67 8.84
C GLY A 199 -6.04 -3.65 7.44
N ALA A 200 -5.68 -2.67 6.62
CA ALA A 200 -6.21 -2.50 5.26
C ALA A 200 -6.14 -3.78 4.42
N ILE A 201 -5.04 -4.54 4.49
CA ILE A 201 -4.86 -5.80 3.76
C ILE A 201 -5.91 -6.82 4.18
N GLY A 202 -6.02 -7.11 5.48
CA GLY A 202 -6.96 -8.11 5.98
C GLY A 202 -8.41 -7.75 5.67
N VAL A 203 -8.78 -6.49 5.85
CA VAL A 203 -10.12 -5.96 5.58
C VAL A 203 -10.45 -6.05 4.08
N GLU A 204 -9.55 -5.63 3.18
CA GLU A 204 -9.77 -5.69 1.73
C GLU A 204 -9.91 -7.13 1.22
N PHE A 205 -9.09 -8.06 1.69
CA PHE A 205 -9.22 -9.48 1.32
C PHE A 205 -10.48 -10.12 1.88
N ALA A 206 -10.88 -9.77 3.12
CA ALA A 206 -12.13 -10.24 3.70
C ALA A 206 -13.34 -9.85 2.82
N TYR A 207 -13.39 -8.59 2.40
CA TYR A 207 -14.42 -8.10 1.49
C TYR A 207 -14.43 -8.84 0.14
N PHE A 208 -13.23 -9.03 -0.45
CA PHE A 208 -13.09 -9.74 -1.72
C PHE A 208 -13.62 -11.18 -1.64
N TRP A 209 -13.13 -11.96 -0.68
CA TRP A 209 -13.51 -13.37 -0.58
C TRP A 209 -14.97 -13.56 -0.19
N ASN A 210 -15.49 -12.72 0.69
CA ASN A 210 -16.91 -12.76 1.06
C ASN A 210 -17.82 -12.58 -0.17
N ALA A 211 -17.53 -11.62 -1.05
CA ALA A 211 -18.28 -11.40 -2.28
C ALA A 211 -18.29 -12.62 -3.21
N PHE A 212 -17.28 -13.47 -3.14
CA PHE A 212 -17.17 -14.71 -3.92
C PHE A 212 -17.66 -15.95 -3.16
N GLY A 213 -18.37 -15.78 -2.04
CA GLY A 213 -19.04 -16.84 -1.30
C GLY A 213 -18.15 -17.62 -0.32
N VAL A 214 -16.97 -17.12 -0.02
CA VAL A 214 -16.07 -17.71 0.99
C VAL A 214 -16.58 -17.38 2.40
N ASP A 215 -16.60 -18.36 3.32
CA ASP A 215 -16.84 -18.11 4.75
C ASP A 215 -15.60 -17.46 5.37
N VAL A 216 -15.72 -16.19 5.78
CA VAL A 216 -14.61 -15.36 6.23
C VAL A 216 -14.72 -15.04 7.72
N HIS A 217 -13.61 -15.20 8.45
CA HIS A 217 -13.50 -14.80 9.85
C HIS A 217 -12.20 -14.01 10.09
N ILE A 218 -12.33 -12.76 10.57
CA ILE A 218 -11.20 -11.88 10.90
C ILE A 218 -10.89 -11.99 12.39
N PHE A 219 -9.60 -12.08 12.73
CA PHE A 219 -9.08 -12.08 14.10
C PHE A 219 -8.12 -10.90 14.28
N GLU A 220 -8.35 -10.09 15.31
CA GLU A 220 -7.57 -8.89 15.60
C GLU A 220 -7.33 -8.71 17.09
N LEU A 221 -6.08 -8.40 17.47
CA LEU A 221 -5.70 -8.12 18.87
C LEU A 221 -6.27 -6.77 19.35
N GLN A 222 -6.39 -5.80 18.44
CA GLN A 222 -7.00 -4.51 18.75
C GLN A 222 -8.53 -4.61 18.76
N LYS A 223 -9.17 -3.66 19.44
CA LYS A 223 -10.64 -3.68 19.67
C LYS A 223 -11.48 -3.38 18.42
N HIS A 224 -10.86 -2.90 17.35
CA HIS A 224 -11.54 -2.42 16.15
C HIS A 224 -10.86 -2.91 14.88
N LEU A 225 -11.62 -3.05 13.79
CA LEU A 225 -11.08 -3.11 12.44
C LEU A 225 -10.32 -1.82 12.13
N LEU A 226 -9.32 -1.87 11.24
CA LEU A 226 -8.54 -0.70 10.83
C LEU A 226 -8.01 0.10 12.04
N PRO A 227 -7.21 -0.50 12.92
CA PRO A 227 -6.89 0.04 14.24
C PRO A 227 -6.09 1.36 14.21
N ILE A 228 -5.54 1.75 13.06
CA ILE A 228 -4.85 3.03 12.87
C ILE A 228 -5.79 4.16 12.46
N GLU A 229 -7.01 3.85 12.01
CA GLU A 229 -8.02 4.82 11.60
C GLU A 229 -8.76 5.43 12.80
N ASP A 230 -9.56 6.45 12.54
CA ASP A 230 -10.48 7.00 13.53
C ASP A 230 -11.54 5.95 13.93
N GLU A 231 -11.90 5.88 15.21
CA GLU A 231 -12.80 4.84 15.73
C GLU A 231 -14.20 4.88 15.07
N ASP A 232 -14.66 6.06 14.66
CA ASP A 232 -15.95 6.17 13.96
C ASP A 232 -15.87 5.51 12.59
N SER A 233 -14.73 5.64 11.90
CA SER A 233 -14.47 4.95 10.62
C SER A 233 -14.48 3.44 10.80
N SER A 234 -13.78 2.94 11.81
CA SER A 234 -13.74 1.52 12.15
C SER A 234 -15.12 0.94 12.42
N LYS A 235 -15.92 1.62 13.24
CA LYS A 235 -17.29 1.20 13.60
C LYS A 235 -18.22 1.11 12.39
N GLU A 236 -18.10 2.02 11.41
CA GLU A 236 -18.93 1.99 10.21
C GLU A 236 -18.56 0.81 9.30
N VAL A 237 -17.26 0.49 9.16
CA VAL A 237 -16.80 -0.71 8.44
C VAL A 237 -17.24 -2.00 9.15
N GLU A 238 -17.14 -2.07 10.47
CA GLU A 238 -17.62 -3.22 11.27
C GLU A 238 -19.11 -3.47 11.08
N LYS A 239 -19.91 -2.40 11.07
CA LYS A 239 -21.36 -2.46 10.81
C LYS A 239 -21.64 -3.04 9.41
N ALA A 240 -20.94 -2.57 8.38
CA ALA A 240 -21.08 -3.07 7.02
C ALA A 240 -20.65 -4.55 6.91
N TYR A 241 -19.56 -4.93 7.55
CA TYR A 241 -19.04 -6.30 7.51
C TYR A 241 -19.97 -7.29 8.22
N LYS A 242 -20.60 -6.89 9.33
CA LYS A 242 -21.66 -7.67 9.96
C LYS A 242 -22.86 -7.90 9.01
N LYS A 243 -23.25 -6.85 8.25
CA LYS A 243 -24.32 -6.94 7.24
C LYS A 243 -23.95 -7.91 6.09
N TYR A 244 -22.68 -7.96 5.70
CA TYR A 244 -22.16 -8.92 4.71
C TYR A 244 -22.00 -10.36 5.26
N GLY A 245 -22.14 -10.57 6.57
CA GLY A 245 -21.97 -11.87 7.21
C GLY A 245 -20.50 -12.23 7.47
N ILE A 246 -19.58 -11.29 7.40
CA ILE A 246 -18.17 -11.49 7.76
C ILE A 246 -18.06 -11.61 9.27
N LYS A 247 -17.49 -12.70 9.78
CA LYS A 247 -17.26 -12.95 11.19
C LYS A 247 -16.05 -12.18 11.66
N MET A 248 -16.08 -11.67 12.91
CA MET A 248 -15.00 -10.89 13.49
C MET A 248 -14.82 -11.23 14.96
N SER A 249 -13.61 -11.58 15.38
CA SER A 249 -13.15 -11.68 16.75
C SER A 249 -12.13 -10.57 17.00
N LEU A 250 -12.57 -9.49 17.65
CA LEU A 250 -11.80 -8.28 17.89
C LEU A 250 -11.44 -8.15 19.38
N GLY A 251 -10.26 -7.62 19.68
CA GLY A 251 -9.76 -7.52 21.06
C GLY A 251 -9.36 -8.86 21.65
N ILE A 252 -8.98 -9.83 20.82
CA ILE A 252 -8.46 -11.13 21.30
C ILE A 252 -7.11 -10.95 22.00
N GLU A 253 -6.80 -11.81 22.94
CA GLU A 253 -5.60 -11.70 23.77
C GLU A 253 -4.39 -12.36 23.12
N LYS A 254 -4.61 -13.48 22.43
CA LYS A 254 -3.56 -14.27 21.79
C LYS A 254 -4.12 -15.06 20.61
N ILE A 255 -3.27 -15.26 19.58
CA ILE A 255 -3.57 -16.12 18.45
C ILE A 255 -2.31 -16.83 17.97
N SER A 256 -2.48 -18.08 17.54
CA SER A 256 -1.50 -18.85 16.78
C SER A 256 -2.21 -19.62 15.68
N ALA A 257 -1.47 -20.01 14.65
CA ALA A 257 -1.99 -20.75 13.52
C ALA A 257 -1.07 -21.92 13.15
N ALA A 258 -1.64 -23.05 12.77
CA ALA A 258 -0.88 -24.22 12.36
C ALA A 258 -1.54 -24.91 11.17
N ASN A 259 -0.73 -25.27 10.18
CA ASN A 259 -1.16 -26.13 9.07
C ASN A 259 -1.22 -27.59 9.56
N LYS A 260 -2.38 -28.22 9.48
CA LYS A 260 -2.63 -29.61 9.88
C LYS A 260 -2.66 -30.59 8.68
N GLY A 261 -2.28 -30.12 7.49
CA GLY A 261 -2.25 -30.90 6.26
C GLY A 261 -3.50 -30.72 5.41
N ASP A 262 -4.66 -31.02 5.92
CA ASP A 262 -5.96 -30.87 5.22
C ASP A 262 -6.68 -29.55 5.54
N HIS A 263 -6.38 -28.92 6.66
CA HIS A 263 -6.93 -27.63 7.11
C HIS A 263 -5.90 -26.80 7.87
N VAL A 264 -6.27 -25.58 8.22
CA VAL A 264 -5.53 -24.70 9.14
C VAL A 264 -6.31 -24.60 10.44
N GLU A 265 -5.59 -24.75 11.56
CA GLU A 265 -6.14 -24.59 12.91
C GLU A 265 -5.63 -23.28 13.52
N PHE A 266 -6.55 -22.42 13.98
CA PHE A 266 -6.24 -21.23 14.76
C PHE A 266 -6.59 -21.49 16.22
N SER A 267 -5.60 -21.33 17.12
CA SER A 267 -5.81 -21.33 18.57
C SER A 267 -5.85 -19.89 19.05
N VAL A 268 -6.98 -19.48 19.61
CA VAL A 268 -7.30 -18.09 19.98
C VAL A 268 -7.66 -18.02 21.45
N VAL A 269 -7.10 -17.05 22.19
CA VAL A 269 -7.56 -16.70 23.53
C VAL A 269 -8.47 -15.48 23.43
N GLU A 270 -9.72 -15.63 23.83
CA GLU A 270 -10.76 -14.62 23.77
C GLU A 270 -11.54 -14.60 25.09
N ASN A 271 -11.56 -13.47 25.81
CA ASN A 271 -12.17 -13.32 27.14
C ASN A 271 -11.63 -14.34 28.17
N GLY A 272 -10.33 -14.63 28.12
CA GLY A 272 -9.67 -15.59 29.01
C GLY A 272 -9.94 -17.06 28.65
N GLU A 273 -10.72 -17.36 27.63
CA GLU A 273 -11.03 -18.72 27.16
C GLU A 273 -10.24 -19.07 25.90
N GLU A 274 -9.67 -20.26 25.85
CA GLU A 274 -9.03 -20.79 24.66
C GLU A 274 -10.08 -21.43 23.73
N LYS A 275 -10.09 -20.98 22.48
CA LYS A 275 -10.99 -21.46 21.41
C LYS A 275 -10.18 -21.91 20.21
N THR A 276 -10.66 -22.94 19.53
CA THR A 276 -10.04 -23.45 18.31
C THR A 276 -10.98 -23.24 17.12
N TYR A 277 -10.43 -22.73 16.03
CA TYR A 277 -11.14 -22.52 14.76
C TYR A 277 -10.43 -23.25 13.64
N SER A 278 -11.21 -23.81 12.71
CA SER A 278 -10.69 -24.56 11.56
C SER A 278 -11.12 -23.89 10.25
N PHE A 279 -10.15 -23.70 9.34
CA PHE A 279 -10.36 -23.11 8.04
C PHE A 279 -9.62 -23.90 6.95
N GLU A 280 -10.07 -23.80 5.71
CA GLU A 280 -9.34 -24.37 4.58
C GLU A 280 -8.01 -23.64 4.33
N LYS A 281 -7.98 -22.32 4.51
CA LYS A 281 -6.81 -21.46 4.38
C LYS A 281 -6.72 -20.44 5.54
N GLY A 282 -5.54 -19.89 5.76
CA GLY A 282 -5.31 -18.77 6.68
C GLY A 282 -4.50 -17.67 6.00
N LEU A 283 -4.97 -16.42 6.10
CA LEU A 283 -4.20 -15.24 5.71
C LEU A 283 -3.53 -14.63 6.94
N ILE A 284 -2.22 -14.44 6.88
CA ILE A 284 -1.47 -13.72 7.92
C ILE A 284 -1.14 -12.32 7.39
N ALA A 285 -1.76 -11.29 7.99
CA ALA A 285 -1.67 -9.89 7.59
C ALA A 285 -1.28 -8.97 8.77
N VAL A 286 -0.24 -9.36 9.52
CA VAL A 286 0.19 -8.74 10.78
C VAL A 286 1.29 -7.67 10.61
N GLY A 287 1.41 -7.13 9.42
CA GLY A 287 2.34 -6.05 9.11
C GLY A 287 3.53 -6.46 8.25
N MET A 288 4.40 -5.47 8.00
CA MET A 288 5.53 -5.58 7.09
C MET A 288 6.82 -5.13 7.79
N THR A 289 7.97 -5.54 7.24
CA THR A 289 9.31 -5.11 7.67
C THR A 289 10.19 -4.86 6.44
N GLY A 290 11.16 -3.95 6.53
CA GLY A 290 12.01 -3.56 5.40
C GLY A 290 12.86 -4.69 4.86
N ASN A 291 13.12 -4.69 3.55
CA ASN A 291 14.06 -5.60 2.89
C ASN A 291 15.50 -5.11 3.09
N ILE A 292 16.02 -5.26 4.30
CA ILE A 292 17.34 -4.79 4.72
C ILE A 292 18.40 -5.89 4.71
N ASN A 293 18.01 -7.16 4.72
CA ASN A 293 18.92 -8.28 4.86
C ASN A 293 19.62 -8.65 3.54
N GLY A 294 20.91 -8.95 3.62
CA GLY A 294 21.69 -9.48 2.50
C GLY A 294 22.12 -8.43 1.45
N ILE A 295 21.62 -7.21 1.52
CA ILE A 295 21.94 -6.14 0.57
C ILE A 295 23.22 -5.36 0.89
N GLY A 296 23.95 -5.74 1.95
CA GLY A 296 25.28 -5.21 2.29
C GLY A 296 25.26 -3.90 3.08
N LEU A 297 24.19 -3.64 3.87
CA LEU A 297 24.10 -2.44 4.71
C LEU A 297 25.18 -2.39 5.78
N GLU A 298 25.41 -3.53 6.44
CA GLU A 298 26.43 -3.69 7.49
C GLU A 298 27.83 -3.49 6.91
N ASP A 299 28.09 -3.99 5.70
CA ASP A 299 29.39 -3.87 5.01
C ASP A 299 29.75 -2.39 4.73
N VAL A 300 28.73 -1.52 4.64
CA VAL A 300 28.86 -0.08 4.31
C VAL A 300 28.62 0.81 5.54
N GLY A 301 28.10 0.26 6.63
CA GLY A 301 27.82 0.98 7.86
C GLY A 301 26.52 1.80 7.82
N VAL A 302 25.54 1.40 7.01
CA VAL A 302 24.21 2.02 6.98
C VAL A 302 23.42 1.65 8.23
N ALA A 303 22.94 2.65 8.97
CA ALA A 303 22.19 2.47 10.20
C ALA A 303 20.76 1.99 9.93
N THR A 304 20.29 1.07 10.79
CA THR A 304 18.91 0.56 10.75
C THR A 304 18.28 0.66 12.13
N ASP A 305 16.95 0.87 12.16
CA ASP A 305 16.15 0.86 13.38
C ASP A 305 14.89 0.01 13.16
N ARG A 306 14.63 -0.95 14.06
CA ARG A 306 13.42 -1.81 14.08
C ARG A 306 13.06 -2.43 12.74
N GLY A 307 14.07 -2.81 11.94
CA GLY A 307 13.88 -3.47 10.64
C GLY A 307 13.74 -2.52 9.44
N PHE A 308 14.08 -1.24 9.60
CA PHE A 308 14.05 -0.23 8.55
C PHE A 308 15.37 0.54 8.50
N ILE A 309 15.70 1.15 7.36
CA ILE A 309 16.86 2.03 7.19
C ILE A 309 16.54 3.41 7.78
N SER A 310 17.43 3.91 8.64
CA SER A 310 17.31 5.26 9.20
C SER A 310 17.72 6.32 8.19
N VAL A 311 16.89 7.35 8.01
CA VAL A 311 17.10 8.46 7.06
C VAL A 311 16.78 9.80 7.69
N ASP A 312 17.36 10.88 7.13
CA ASP A 312 17.01 12.27 7.44
C ASP A 312 15.79 12.76 6.64
N GLU A 313 15.47 14.05 6.72
CA GLU A 313 14.33 14.68 6.00
C GLU A 313 14.51 14.70 4.48
N ASN A 314 15.71 14.50 3.96
CA ASN A 314 16.01 14.38 2.53
C ASN A 314 16.17 12.93 2.08
N TYR A 315 15.83 11.97 2.96
CA TYR A 315 15.98 10.52 2.75
C TYR A 315 17.44 10.07 2.59
N GLN A 316 18.43 10.86 3.03
CA GLN A 316 19.82 10.44 3.10
C GLN A 316 20.05 9.61 4.37
N THR A 317 20.83 8.53 4.25
CA THR A 317 21.25 7.72 5.39
C THR A 317 22.41 8.41 6.13
N ASN A 318 22.87 7.79 7.22
CA ASN A 318 24.10 8.22 7.91
C ASN A 318 25.37 8.09 7.04
N VAL A 319 25.30 7.42 5.89
CA VAL A 319 26.41 7.24 4.95
C VAL A 319 26.26 8.25 3.81
N PRO A 320 27.20 9.22 3.66
CA PRO A 320 27.12 10.26 2.64
C PRO A 320 26.99 9.69 1.24
N GLY A 321 25.95 10.13 0.49
CA GLY A 321 25.70 9.70 -0.88
C GLY A 321 24.86 8.43 -1.01
N VAL A 322 24.46 7.81 0.11
CA VAL A 322 23.53 6.68 0.15
C VAL A 322 22.20 7.17 0.73
N TYR A 323 21.12 6.91 0.01
CA TYR A 323 19.73 7.28 0.33
C TYR A 323 18.87 6.03 0.47
N ALA A 324 17.75 6.13 1.20
CA ALA A 324 16.75 5.07 1.25
C ALA A 324 15.34 5.67 1.21
N ILE A 325 14.44 5.06 0.43
CA ILE A 325 13.08 5.56 0.20
C ILE A 325 12.06 4.42 0.19
N GLY A 326 10.81 4.76 0.42
CA GLY A 326 9.70 3.83 0.45
C GLY A 326 9.75 2.88 1.64
N ASP A 327 9.10 1.75 1.53
CA ASP A 327 8.86 0.84 2.64
C ASP A 327 10.12 0.38 3.38
N VAL A 328 11.28 0.40 2.74
CA VAL A 328 12.56 0.07 3.40
C VAL A 328 13.02 1.14 4.37
N ALA A 329 12.56 2.39 4.20
CA ALA A 329 12.84 3.53 5.09
C ALA A 329 11.78 3.71 6.21
N GLY A 330 10.75 2.86 6.25
CA GLY A 330 9.74 2.84 7.30
C GLY A 330 8.40 3.48 6.92
N ALA A 331 7.57 3.72 7.93
CA ALA A 331 6.20 4.22 7.74
C ALA A 331 6.15 5.68 7.24
N PRO A 332 5.10 6.00 6.46
CA PRO A 332 4.00 5.13 6.05
C PRO A 332 4.38 4.22 4.89
N LEU A 333 3.92 2.95 4.92
CA LEU A 333 4.20 1.96 3.88
C LEU A 333 3.20 2.12 2.72
N LEU A 334 3.30 3.23 2.01
CA LEU A 334 2.35 3.66 0.98
C LEU A 334 3.09 4.02 -0.32
N ALA A 335 2.56 3.53 -1.44
CA ALA A 335 3.18 3.72 -2.75
C ALA A 335 3.31 5.21 -3.16
N HIS A 336 2.31 6.04 -2.84
CA HIS A 336 2.34 7.47 -3.11
C HIS A 336 3.33 8.21 -2.21
N ALA A 337 3.48 7.82 -0.94
CA ALA A 337 4.54 8.33 -0.07
C ALA A 337 5.92 8.00 -0.66
N ALA A 338 6.18 6.73 -0.98
CA ALA A 338 7.43 6.29 -1.60
C ALA A 338 7.76 7.05 -2.89
N SER A 339 6.75 7.35 -3.72
CA SER A 339 6.95 8.13 -4.95
C SER A 339 7.40 9.57 -4.66
N HIS A 340 6.77 10.23 -3.69
CA HIS A 340 7.17 11.58 -3.27
C HIS A 340 8.54 11.59 -2.60
N GLU A 341 8.85 10.62 -1.75
CA GLU A 341 10.18 10.41 -1.17
C GLU A 341 11.25 10.27 -2.25
N GLY A 342 10.92 9.52 -3.32
CA GLY A 342 11.79 9.38 -4.48
C GLY A 342 12.06 10.69 -5.21
N VAL A 343 11.08 11.58 -5.32
CA VAL A 343 11.26 12.93 -5.88
C VAL A 343 12.17 13.77 -5.00
N VAL A 344 11.92 13.81 -3.68
CA VAL A 344 12.75 14.54 -2.71
C VAL A 344 14.20 14.08 -2.76
N ALA A 345 14.45 12.77 -2.69
CA ALA A 345 15.81 12.23 -2.75
C ALA A 345 16.51 12.58 -4.08
N ALA A 346 15.83 12.46 -5.22
CA ALA A 346 16.40 12.78 -6.52
C ALA A 346 16.73 14.28 -6.68
N GLU A 347 15.88 15.16 -6.17
CA GLU A 347 16.11 16.61 -6.19
C GLU A 347 17.26 17.00 -5.28
N HIS A 348 17.32 16.46 -4.05
CA HIS A 348 18.45 16.70 -3.13
C HIS A 348 19.77 16.20 -3.71
N ILE A 349 19.81 15.00 -4.30
CA ILE A 349 20.99 14.44 -4.99
C ILE A 349 21.51 15.37 -6.08
N SER A 350 20.59 16.05 -6.78
CA SER A 350 20.90 16.94 -7.90
C SER A 350 21.27 18.38 -7.47
N GLY A 351 21.40 18.63 -6.15
CA GLY A 351 21.79 19.92 -5.59
C GLY A 351 20.62 20.90 -5.39
N GLY A 352 19.38 20.41 -5.48
CA GLY A 352 18.17 21.18 -5.15
C GLY A 352 17.90 21.23 -3.64
N HIS A 353 16.93 22.05 -3.26
CA HIS A 353 16.40 22.16 -1.89
C HIS A 353 14.91 21.78 -1.90
N PRO A 354 14.59 20.48 -1.95
CA PRO A 354 13.21 20.03 -1.97
C PRO A 354 12.50 20.37 -0.66
N HIS A 355 11.18 20.56 -0.74
CA HIS A 355 10.37 20.63 0.47
C HIS A 355 10.29 19.24 1.11
N SER A 356 10.47 19.18 2.43
CA SER A 356 10.24 17.96 3.20
C SER A 356 8.77 17.53 3.15
N ILE A 357 8.53 16.24 3.19
CA ILE A 357 7.16 15.71 3.18
C ILE A 357 6.58 15.81 4.59
N ASP A 358 5.47 16.52 4.73
CA ASP A 358 4.66 16.44 5.96
C ASP A 358 3.95 15.07 5.98
N LYS A 359 4.45 14.17 6.83
CA LYS A 359 3.89 12.82 6.99
C LYS A 359 2.44 12.84 7.50
N MET A 360 2.02 13.90 8.20
CA MET A 360 0.64 14.07 8.65
C MET A 360 -0.30 14.52 7.52
N ASN A 361 0.24 14.92 6.36
CA ASN A 361 -0.55 15.26 5.18
C ASN A 361 -0.52 14.19 4.09
N ILE A 362 -0.03 12.98 4.41
CA ILE A 362 -0.12 11.83 3.51
C ILE A 362 -1.46 11.13 3.76
N PRO A 363 -2.35 11.03 2.76
CA PRO A 363 -3.65 10.39 2.94
C PRO A 363 -3.51 8.87 3.06
N GLY A 364 -4.28 8.28 4.00
CA GLY A 364 -4.53 6.85 4.09
C GLY A 364 -5.80 6.47 3.35
N CYS A 365 -5.81 5.31 2.67
CA CYS A 365 -6.97 4.81 1.94
C CYS A 365 -7.12 3.30 2.08
N THR A 366 -8.33 2.84 2.43
CA THR A 366 -8.74 1.42 2.39
C THR A 366 -9.90 1.27 1.42
N TYR A 367 -9.77 0.36 0.46
CA TYR A 367 -10.65 0.24 -0.72
C TYR A 367 -11.74 -0.83 -0.57
N CYS A 368 -12.06 -1.22 0.65
CA CYS A 368 -13.25 -2.04 0.94
C CYS A 368 -14.56 -1.26 0.66
N GLN A 369 -15.72 -1.82 0.97
CA GLN A 369 -16.97 -1.07 0.97
C GLN A 369 -17.61 -1.19 2.37
N PRO A 370 -17.96 -0.03 2.95
CA PRO A 370 -17.66 1.34 2.48
C PRO A 370 -16.16 1.61 2.43
N GLN A 371 -15.71 2.47 1.49
CA GLN A 371 -14.31 2.92 1.46
C GLN A 371 -13.99 3.76 2.69
N VAL A 372 -12.74 3.74 3.12
CA VAL A 372 -12.23 4.60 4.19
C VAL A 372 -11.08 5.43 3.66
N ALA A 373 -11.12 6.73 3.91
CA ALA A 373 -10.02 7.62 3.60
C ALA A 373 -9.81 8.62 4.74
N SER A 374 -8.54 8.91 5.03
CA SER A 374 -8.18 9.79 6.13
C SER A 374 -6.94 10.63 5.81
N VAL A 375 -6.82 11.79 6.44
CA VAL A 375 -5.62 12.63 6.46
C VAL A 375 -5.52 13.36 7.79
N GLY A 376 -4.32 13.51 8.33
CA GLY A 376 -4.08 14.22 9.58
C GLY A 376 -4.37 13.37 10.83
N TYR A 377 -4.77 14.01 11.90
CA TYR A 377 -4.97 13.40 13.21
C TYR A 377 -6.31 12.67 13.30
N THR A 378 -6.32 11.56 14.05
CA THR A 378 -7.56 10.95 14.59
C THR A 378 -7.97 11.67 15.87
N GLU A 379 -9.26 11.56 16.29
CA GLU A 379 -9.68 12.09 17.58
C GLU A 379 -8.89 11.50 18.76
N ARG A 380 -8.56 10.20 18.70
CA ARG A 380 -7.74 9.53 19.71
C ARG A 380 -6.38 10.21 19.84
N ALA A 381 -5.69 10.46 18.72
CA ALA A 381 -4.38 11.09 18.71
C ALA A 381 -4.43 12.53 19.26
N LEU A 382 -5.47 13.30 18.95
CA LEU A 382 -5.65 14.66 19.50
C LEU A 382 -5.90 14.64 21.00
N LYS A 383 -6.73 13.72 21.49
CA LYS A 383 -6.99 13.52 22.93
C LYS A 383 -5.72 13.12 23.69
N GLU A 384 -4.95 12.18 23.16
CA GLU A 384 -3.67 11.73 23.76
C GLU A 384 -2.62 12.85 23.84
N GLN A 385 -2.62 13.77 22.85
CA GLN A 385 -1.71 14.92 22.81
C GLN A 385 -2.25 16.16 23.55
N GLY A 386 -3.49 16.12 24.05
CA GLY A 386 -4.12 17.27 24.72
C GLY A 386 -4.40 18.46 23.79
N ILE A 387 -4.55 18.23 22.49
CA ILE A 387 -4.85 19.27 21.50
C ILE A 387 -6.35 19.53 21.48
N GLU A 388 -6.76 20.80 21.69
CA GLU A 388 -8.17 21.20 21.58
C GLU A 388 -8.63 21.21 20.12
N TYR A 389 -9.81 20.68 19.87
CA TYR A 389 -10.42 20.62 18.55
C TYR A 389 -11.95 20.68 18.61
N LYS A 390 -12.56 20.97 17.47
CA LYS A 390 -14.01 20.89 17.22
C LYS A 390 -14.26 19.78 16.21
N VAL A 391 -15.39 19.10 16.31
CA VAL A 391 -15.78 18.02 15.42
C VAL A 391 -16.93 18.47 14.55
N GLY A 392 -16.79 18.34 13.23
CA GLY A 392 -17.90 18.34 12.29
C GLY A 392 -18.08 16.93 11.74
N LYS A 393 -19.32 16.42 11.77
CA LYS A 393 -19.60 15.07 11.27
C LYS A 393 -20.98 15.03 10.63
N LEU A 394 -21.04 14.63 9.37
CA LEU A 394 -22.26 14.57 8.57
C LEU A 394 -22.42 13.19 7.93
N PRO A 395 -23.54 12.49 8.17
CA PRO A 395 -23.79 11.19 7.55
C PRO A 395 -24.28 11.37 6.11
N PHE A 396 -23.82 10.51 5.20
CA PHE A 396 -24.22 10.57 3.78
C PHE A 396 -25.72 10.37 3.54
N VAL A 397 -26.47 9.81 4.49
CA VAL A 397 -27.93 9.74 4.43
C VAL A 397 -28.60 11.12 4.33
N ALA A 398 -27.92 12.20 4.71
CA ALA A 398 -28.39 13.58 4.56
C ALA A 398 -27.94 14.23 3.24
N ASN A 399 -27.06 13.60 2.44
CA ASN A 399 -26.61 14.13 1.17
C ASN A 399 -27.53 13.71 0.03
N GLY A 400 -28.07 14.67 -0.72
CA GLY A 400 -29.03 14.41 -1.81
C GLY A 400 -28.49 13.51 -2.90
N LYS A 401 -27.20 13.63 -3.28
CA LYS A 401 -26.55 12.77 -4.28
C LYS A 401 -26.39 11.35 -3.77
N ALA A 402 -25.95 11.16 -2.53
CA ALA A 402 -25.80 9.85 -1.91
C ALA A 402 -27.15 9.11 -1.85
N VAL A 403 -28.21 9.82 -1.46
CA VAL A 403 -29.58 9.25 -1.41
C VAL A 403 -30.08 8.89 -2.81
N ALA A 404 -29.89 9.78 -3.80
CA ALA A 404 -30.31 9.54 -5.18
C ALA A 404 -29.56 8.35 -5.82
N SER A 405 -28.30 8.12 -5.45
CA SER A 405 -27.50 7.00 -5.93
C SER A 405 -27.68 5.71 -5.12
N ASN A 406 -28.48 5.71 -4.05
CA ASN A 406 -28.61 4.63 -3.06
C ASN A 406 -27.29 4.27 -2.35
N GLU A 407 -26.37 5.23 -2.22
CA GLU A 407 -25.01 5.10 -1.65
C GLU A 407 -24.89 5.94 -0.36
N LYS A 408 -25.83 5.77 0.55
CA LYS A 408 -26.03 6.62 1.73
C LYS A 408 -25.30 6.14 2.99
N GLU A 409 -24.50 5.07 2.90
CA GLU A 409 -23.73 4.54 4.02
C GLU A 409 -22.48 5.40 4.25
N GLY A 410 -22.14 5.65 5.53
CA GLY A 410 -20.94 6.39 5.92
C GLY A 410 -21.16 7.86 6.24
N PHE A 411 -20.07 8.60 6.28
CA PHE A 411 -20.04 9.99 6.73
C PHE A 411 -18.79 10.74 6.25
N VAL A 412 -18.82 12.06 6.39
CA VAL A 412 -17.65 12.94 6.38
C VAL A 412 -17.45 13.48 7.78
N LYS A 413 -16.22 13.39 8.33
CA LYS A 413 -15.83 13.89 9.65
C LYS A 413 -14.59 14.76 9.53
N THR A 414 -14.63 15.94 10.13
CA THR A 414 -13.51 16.89 10.22
C THR A 414 -13.17 17.21 11.67
N LEU A 415 -11.89 17.40 11.93
CA LEU A 415 -11.34 17.81 13.22
C LEU A 415 -10.66 19.16 13.01
N MET A 416 -11.30 20.23 13.52
CA MET A 416 -10.90 21.61 13.27
C MET A 416 -10.29 22.24 14.51
N ARG A 417 -9.20 22.99 14.35
CA ARG A 417 -8.70 23.86 15.41
C ARG A 417 -9.59 25.09 15.58
N LYS A 418 -9.54 25.74 16.76
CA LYS A 418 -10.34 26.92 17.07
C LYS A 418 -10.23 28.05 16.03
N HIS A 419 -9.06 28.19 15.40
CA HIS A 419 -8.75 29.25 14.42
C HIS A 419 -8.95 28.80 12.95
N GLY A 420 -9.67 27.70 12.72
CA GLY A 420 -10.08 27.28 11.37
C GLY A 420 -9.12 26.29 10.68
N GLU A 421 -8.00 25.92 11.31
CA GLU A 421 -7.07 24.93 10.76
C GLU A 421 -7.67 23.53 10.78
N LEU A 422 -7.56 22.79 9.67
CA LEU A 422 -7.97 21.38 9.58
C LEU A 422 -6.88 20.46 10.14
N LEU A 423 -7.12 19.92 11.33
CA LEU A 423 -6.22 18.98 12.01
C LEU A 423 -6.30 17.56 11.45
N GLY A 424 -7.49 17.13 11.07
CA GLY A 424 -7.73 15.81 10.50
C GLY A 424 -9.08 15.71 9.80
N ALA A 425 -9.14 14.81 8.83
CA ALA A 425 -10.38 14.49 8.12
C ALA A 425 -10.49 12.98 7.88
N HIS A 426 -11.70 12.47 8.01
CA HIS A 426 -12.04 11.05 7.88
C HIS A 426 -13.32 10.92 7.06
N ILE A 427 -13.26 10.19 5.97
CA ILE A 427 -14.39 9.94 5.09
C ILE A 427 -14.62 8.44 5.02
N VAL A 428 -15.85 8.02 5.28
CA VAL A 428 -16.26 6.63 5.10
C VAL A 428 -17.44 6.63 4.14
N GLY A 429 -17.38 5.86 3.05
CA GLY A 429 -18.47 5.77 2.07
C GLY A 429 -17.97 5.61 0.65
N THR A 430 -18.89 5.68 -0.31
CA THR A 430 -18.56 5.63 -1.72
C THR A 430 -17.68 6.81 -2.14
N HIS A 431 -16.66 6.54 -2.93
CA HIS A 431 -15.69 7.52 -3.41
C HIS A 431 -14.87 8.25 -2.32
N ALA A 432 -14.85 7.76 -1.07
CA ALA A 432 -14.06 8.38 0.00
C ALA A 432 -12.59 8.57 -0.40
N THR A 433 -12.00 7.58 -1.11
CA THR A 433 -10.61 7.61 -1.58
C THR A 433 -10.33 8.67 -2.65
N GLU A 434 -11.35 9.14 -3.36
CA GLU A 434 -11.25 10.25 -4.31
C GLU A 434 -11.54 11.60 -3.62
N LEU A 435 -12.52 11.64 -2.72
CA LEU A 435 -12.95 12.85 -2.03
C LEU A 435 -11.90 13.42 -1.08
N ILE A 436 -11.08 12.58 -0.45
CA ILE A 436 -10.08 13.03 0.54
C ILE A 436 -9.07 14.03 -0.02
N HIS A 437 -8.87 14.08 -1.34
CA HIS A 437 -7.87 14.93 -1.99
C HIS A 437 -8.13 16.43 -1.78
N GLU A 438 -9.39 16.85 -1.66
CA GLU A 438 -9.71 18.25 -1.36
C GLU A 438 -9.13 18.67 -0.01
N TYR A 439 -9.28 17.84 1.02
CA TYR A 439 -8.70 18.11 2.33
C TYR A 439 -7.17 18.03 2.35
N VAL A 440 -6.57 17.12 1.57
CA VAL A 440 -5.11 17.05 1.41
C VAL A 440 -4.58 18.33 0.79
N LEU A 441 -5.21 18.81 -0.30
CA LEU A 441 -4.85 20.06 -0.96
C LEU A 441 -5.03 21.26 -0.02
N PHE A 442 -6.17 21.31 0.69
CA PHE A 442 -6.49 22.35 1.65
C PHE A 442 -5.42 22.46 2.74
N ARG A 443 -4.99 21.34 3.32
CA ARG A 443 -3.88 21.29 4.29
C ARG A 443 -2.54 21.69 3.67
N THR A 444 -2.25 21.27 2.43
CA THR A 444 -1.02 21.66 1.71
C THR A 444 -0.94 23.16 1.49
N MET A 445 -2.10 23.81 1.26
CA MET A 445 -2.18 25.27 1.06
C MET A 445 -2.25 26.05 2.37
N GLU A 446 -2.18 25.37 3.53
CA GLU A 446 -2.32 25.97 4.87
C GLU A 446 -3.63 26.77 5.02
N GLY A 447 -4.71 26.28 4.34
CA GLY A 447 -6.02 26.90 4.33
C GLY A 447 -6.71 26.83 5.69
N ILE A 448 -7.61 27.79 5.94
CA ILE A 448 -8.51 27.80 7.09
C ILE A 448 -9.97 27.64 6.63
N ASP A 449 -10.89 27.46 7.54
CA ASP A 449 -12.31 27.16 7.25
C ASP A 449 -13.00 28.17 6.32
N GLU A 450 -12.55 29.42 6.29
CA GLU A 450 -13.12 30.47 5.41
C GLU A 450 -12.89 30.18 3.92
N GLU A 451 -11.75 29.57 3.50
CA GLU A 451 -11.50 29.20 2.11
C GLU A 451 -12.44 28.09 1.66
N ILE A 452 -12.74 27.12 2.54
CA ILE A 452 -13.74 26.07 2.23
C ILE A 452 -15.14 26.68 2.13
N TYR A 453 -15.51 27.61 3.02
CA TYR A 453 -16.81 28.31 2.94
C TYR A 453 -16.98 29.12 1.65
N ALA A 454 -15.88 29.70 1.16
CA ALA A 454 -15.89 30.47 -0.09
C ALA A 454 -15.90 29.59 -1.33
N THR A 455 -15.57 28.29 -1.21
CA THR A 455 -15.52 27.37 -2.34
C THR A 455 -16.92 26.93 -2.75
N VAL A 456 -17.27 27.15 -4.03
CA VAL A 456 -18.56 26.72 -4.58
C VAL A 456 -18.46 25.27 -5.04
N HIS A 457 -19.19 24.36 -4.38
CA HIS A 457 -19.29 22.97 -4.76
C HIS A 457 -20.42 22.75 -5.77
N PRO A 458 -20.23 21.92 -6.81
CA PRO A 458 -21.30 21.64 -7.76
C PRO A 458 -22.42 20.81 -7.12
N HIS A 459 -23.67 21.12 -7.47
CA HIS A 459 -24.86 20.41 -6.99
C HIS A 459 -25.52 19.57 -8.10
N PRO A 460 -25.95 18.32 -7.83
CA PRO A 460 -25.73 17.54 -6.59
C PRO A 460 -24.46 16.70 -6.65
N THR A 461 -23.65 16.74 -5.62
CA THR A 461 -22.43 15.93 -5.48
C THR A 461 -22.20 15.46 -4.05
N LEU A 462 -21.33 14.44 -3.89
CA LEU A 462 -20.84 14.04 -2.56
C LEU A 462 -19.89 15.09 -1.97
N GLY A 463 -19.18 15.84 -2.83
CA GLY A 463 -18.22 16.86 -2.43
C GLY A 463 -18.82 18.02 -1.63
N GLU A 464 -20.12 18.33 -1.79
CA GLU A 464 -20.81 19.35 -0.99
C GLU A 464 -20.67 19.09 0.52
N PHE A 465 -20.59 17.80 0.92
CA PHE A 465 -20.46 17.42 2.32
C PHE A 465 -19.07 17.67 2.91
N LEU A 466 -18.06 17.91 2.07
CA LEU A 466 -16.74 18.32 2.55
C LEU A 466 -16.80 19.71 3.19
N ALA A 467 -17.42 20.67 2.51
CA ALA A 467 -17.63 22.01 3.07
C ALA A 467 -18.61 21.99 4.26
N GLU A 468 -19.73 21.28 4.13
CA GLU A 468 -20.72 21.18 5.19
C GLU A 468 -20.15 20.57 6.48
N ALA A 469 -19.22 19.58 6.41
CA ALA A 469 -18.59 19.02 7.58
C ALA A 469 -17.66 20.02 8.28
N VAL A 470 -16.95 20.87 7.55
CA VAL A 470 -16.18 21.98 8.13
C VAL A 470 -17.12 23.01 8.78
N MET A 471 -18.22 23.37 8.11
CA MET A 471 -19.23 24.27 8.67
C MET A 471 -19.87 23.69 9.94
N ALA A 472 -20.16 22.39 9.96
CA ALA A 472 -20.74 21.72 11.13
C ALA A 472 -19.83 21.79 12.37
N ALA A 473 -18.52 21.73 12.21
CA ALA A 473 -17.55 21.90 13.31
C ALA A 473 -17.69 23.29 13.98
N ASN A 474 -18.19 24.28 13.27
CA ASN A 474 -18.40 25.64 13.75
C ASN A 474 -19.90 25.97 14.01
N ASN A 475 -20.80 24.99 14.02
CA ASN A 475 -22.25 25.13 14.13
C ASN A 475 -22.85 26.06 13.03
N ARG A 476 -22.29 25.99 11.81
CA ARG A 476 -22.68 26.80 10.65
C ARG A 476 -23.23 25.97 9.49
N SER A 477 -23.44 24.66 9.69
CA SER A 477 -24.03 23.79 8.66
C SER A 477 -25.38 24.35 8.20
N LEU A 478 -25.61 24.32 6.87
CA LEU A 478 -26.81 24.88 6.24
C LEU A 478 -27.81 23.81 5.85
N ASN A 479 -27.35 22.59 5.59
CA ASN A 479 -28.17 21.51 5.05
C ASN A 479 -28.31 20.31 6.00
N PHE A 480 -27.89 20.48 7.27
CA PHE A 480 -27.95 19.40 8.28
C PHE A 480 -28.13 19.98 9.70
#